data_a74cc49f0169c21a37817ed6bd323278
#
_entry.id   a74cc49f0169c21a37817ed6bd323278
#
_cell.length_a   1.000
_cell.length_b   1.000
_cell.length_c   1.000
_cell.angle_alpha   90.00
_cell.angle_beta   90.00
_cell.angle_gamma   90.00
#
_symmetry.space_group_name_H-M   'P 1'
#
loop_
_entity.id
_entity.type
_entity.pdbx_description
1 polymer ?
#
loop_
_entity_poly.entity_id
_entity_poly.type
_entity_poly.pdbx_seq_one_letter_code
_entity_poly.pdbx_strand_id
1 'polypeptide(L)'
;MKKKIEFENIVAETLLIPLYMRAKEGRRKDAVLKDELAERLMESIEYDYSRFDGAKLSEIGCVVRGRYFDDAVRRFIFDKIKPVVVNVGCGLDTRYQRLKEYGGVMFYELDLPEVIDLRRKLIPESDFDKYIA
;
A
#
# COMPACT_ATOMS: atom_id res chain seq x y z
N MET A 1 4.08 -11.96 -17.38
CA MET A 1 4.34 -10.75 -18.21
C MET A 1 4.17 -9.52 -17.32
N LYS A 2 5.17 -8.64 -17.29
CA LYS A 2 5.08 -7.40 -16.51
C LYS A 2 4.07 -6.44 -17.12
N LYS A 3 3.29 -5.75 -16.30
CA LYS A 3 2.33 -4.74 -16.73
C LYS A 3 3.07 -3.43 -16.96
N LYS A 4 3.05 -2.93 -18.19
CA LYS A 4 3.50 -1.58 -18.49
C LYS A 4 2.40 -0.62 -18.07
N ILE A 5 2.72 0.28 -17.14
CA ILE A 5 1.81 1.32 -16.68
C ILE A 5 2.29 2.62 -17.30
N GLU A 6 1.42 3.25 -18.07
CA GLU A 6 1.66 4.61 -18.55
C GLU A 6 1.11 5.57 -17.52
N PHE A 7 1.99 6.37 -16.93
CA PHE A 7 1.61 7.42 -15.99
C PHE A 7 1.35 8.71 -16.75
N GLU A 8 0.13 9.18 -16.71
CA GLU A 8 -0.26 10.43 -17.37
C GLU A 8 0.31 11.68 -16.68
N ASN A 9 0.76 11.53 -15.43
CA ASN A 9 1.35 12.63 -14.67
C ASN A 9 2.36 12.15 -13.60
N ILE A 10 3.17 13.09 -13.11
CA ILE A 10 4.18 12.86 -12.07
C ILE A 10 3.56 12.37 -10.76
N VAL A 11 2.33 12.77 -10.43
CA VAL A 11 1.64 12.37 -9.20
C VAL A 11 1.42 10.86 -9.18
N ALA A 12 0.98 10.29 -10.31
CA ALA A 12 0.78 8.84 -10.42
C ALA A 12 2.11 8.08 -10.29
N GLU A 13 3.20 8.60 -10.85
CA GLU A 13 4.54 7.99 -10.70
C GLU A 13 5.00 7.96 -9.23
N THR A 14 4.70 9.01 -8.44
CA THR A 14 5.08 9.07 -7.02
C THR A 14 4.41 8.02 -6.15
N LEU A 15 3.31 7.39 -6.60
CA LEU A 15 2.66 6.27 -5.91
C LEU A 15 3.58 5.04 -5.81
N LEU A 16 4.52 4.91 -6.74
CA LEU A 16 5.47 3.79 -6.76
C LEU A 16 6.55 3.91 -5.68
N ILE A 17 6.82 5.11 -5.17
CA ILE A 17 7.86 5.33 -4.15
C ILE A 17 7.52 4.58 -2.85
N PRO A 18 6.37 4.80 -2.19
CA PRO A 18 6.03 4.06 -0.98
C PRO A 18 5.87 2.56 -1.22
N LEU A 19 5.37 2.16 -2.38
CA LEU A 19 5.27 0.75 -2.78
C LEU A 19 6.66 0.10 -2.80
N TYR A 20 7.60 0.71 -3.51
CA TYR A 20 8.98 0.23 -3.62
C TYR A 20 9.67 0.15 -2.25
N MET A 21 9.51 1.19 -1.41
CA MET A 21 10.13 1.23 -0.09
C MET A 21 9.62 0.11 0.81
N ARG A 22 8.30 -0.18 0.80
CA ARG A 22 7.75 -1.30 1.56
C ARG A 22 8.20 -2.67 1.02
N ALA A 23 8.23 -2.82 -0.30
CA ALA A 23 8.70 -4.06 -0.94
C ALA A 23 10.18 -4.33 -0.61
N LYS A 24 11.02 -3.31 -0.68
CA LYS A 24 12.44 -3.39 -0.36
C LYS A 24 12.68 -3.74 1.12
N GLU A 25 11.93 -3.11 2.03
CA GLU A 25 11.96 -3.42 3.46
C GLU A 25 11.57 -4.85 3.75
N GLY A 26 10.50 -5.35 3.13
CA GLY A 26 9.98 -6.71 3.35
C GLY A 26 10.99 -7.81 3.06
N ARG A 27 11.94 -7.57 2.17
CA ARG A 27 13.02 -8.49 1.80
C ARG A 27 14.16 -8.56 2.82
N ARG A 28 14.20 -7.65 3.78
CA ARG A 28 15.23 -7.67 4.81
C ARG A 28 14.95 -8.76 5.82
N LYS A 29 16.03 -9.37 6.34
CA LYS A 29 15.95 -10.40 7.38
C LYS A 29 15.33 -9.86 8.68
N ASP A 30 15.61 -8.61 9.00
CA ASP A 30 15.19 -7.88 10.19
C ASP A 30 14.12 -6.83 9.88
N ALA A 31 13.27 -7.08 8.88
CA ALA A 31 12.25 -6.15 8.41
C ALA A 31 11.29 -5.73 9.55
N VAL A 32 11.10 -4.43 9.73
CA VAL A 32 10.11 -3.88 10.68
C VAL A 32 8.70 -3.88 10.10
N LEU A 33 8.59 -3.95 8.77
CA LEU A 33 7.33 -4.08 8.03
C LEU A 33 7.50 -5.13 6.93
N LYS A 34 6.63 -6.13 6.92
CA LYS A 34 6.54 -7.10 5.82
C LYS A 34 5.30 -6.83 5.00
N ASP A 35 5.47 -6.73 3.69
CA ASP A 35 4.41 -6.43 2.73
C ASP A 35 4.59 -7.26 1.46
N GLU A 36 4.17 -8.51 1.54
CA GLU A 36 4.30 -9.48 0.44
C GLU A 36 3.55 -9.04 -0.83
N LEU A 37 2.43 -8.33 -0.66
CA LEU A 37 1.70 -7.82 -1.81
C LEU A 37 2.46 -6.69 -2.49
N ALA A 38 3.10 -5.79 -1.73
CA ALA A 38 3.95 -4.75 -2.31
C ALA A 38 5.11 -5.36 -3.10
N GLU A 39 5.73 -6.44 -2.62
CA GLU A 39 6.79 -7.15 -3.34
C GLU A 39 6.28 -7.71 -4.67
N ARG A 40 5.13 -8.40 -4.66
CA ARG A 40 4.52 -8.94 -5.89
C ARG A 40 4.09 -7.85 -6.87
N LEU A 41 3.54 -6.75 -6.37
CA LEU A 41 3.15 -5.61 -7.21
C LEU A 41 4.37 -4.97 -7.87
N MET A 42 5.43 -4.72 -7.10
CA MET A 42 6.69 -4.19 -7.64
C MET A 42 7.25 -5.09 -8.76
N GLU A 43 7.22 -6.41 -8.58
CA GLU A 43 7.70 -7.36 -9.58
C GLU A 43 6.81 -7.42 -10.83
N SER A 44 5.52 -7.16 -10.68
CA SER A 44 4.53 -7.21 -11.77
C SER A 44 4.49 -5.95 -12.62
N ILE A 45 4.99 -4.83 -12.09
CA ILE A 45 5.00 -3.53 -12.78
C ILE A 45 6.35 -3.35 -13.49
N GLU A 46 6.29 -3.00 -14.78
CA GLU A 46 7.49 -2.64 -15.55
C GLU A 46 7.88 -1.19 -15.26
N TYR A 47 8.85 -0.99 -14.38
CA TYR A 47 9.35 0.32 -13.98
C TYR A 47 10.80 0.23 -13.51
N ASP A 48 11.59 1.27 -13.75
CA ASP A 48 12.96 1.38 -13.25
C ASP A 48 12.95 1.98 -11.82
N TYR A 49 12.84 1.12 -10.84
CA TYR A 49 12.82 1.49 -9.43
C TYR A 49 14.16 2.00 -8.90
N SER A 50 15.26 1.77 -9.61
CA SER A 50 16.60 2.26 -9.20
C SER A 50 16.66 3.78 -9.08
N ARG A 51 15.75 4.49 -9.73
CA ARG A 51 15.59 5.95 -9.63
C ARG A 51 15.27 6.42 -8.19
N PHE A 52 14.74 5.53 -7.37
CA PHE A 52 14.40 5.80 -5.97
C PHE A 52 15.50 5.38 -4.99
N ASP A 53 16.56 4.75 -5.45
CA ASP A 53 17.71 4.39 -4.63
C ASP A 53 18.47 5.65 -4.19
N GLY A 54 19.00 5.61 -2.96
CA GLY A 54 19.70 6.73 -2.36
C GLY A 54 18.84 7.63 -1.47
N ALA A 55 17.52 7.53 -1.52
CA ALA A 55 16.61 8.28 -0.65
C ALA A 55 16.39 7.59 0.71
N LYS A 56 17.47 7.27 1.43
CA LYS A 56 17.42 6.47 2.68
C LYS A 56 16.50 7.04 3.76
N LEU A 57 16.46 8.36 3.93
CA LEU A 57 15.57 8.99 4.91
C LEU A 57 14.10 8.83 4.52
N SER A 58 13.78 8.95 3.22
CA SER A 58 12.43 8.70 2.72
C SER A 58 12.05 7.22 2.85
N GLU A 59 12.98 6.31 2.63
CA GLU A 59 12.79 4.87 2.83
C GLU A 59 12.41 4.57 4.29
N ILE A 60 13.22 5.01 5.24
CA ILE A 60 12.95 4.85 6.67
C ILE A 60 11.62 5.50 7.05
N GLY A 61 11.37 6.73 6.59
CA GLY A 61 10.13 7.45 6.87
C GLY A 61 8.90 6.73 6.37
N CYS A 62 8.92 6.18 5.16
CA CYS A 62 7.81 5.41 4.60
C CYS A 62 7.54 4.12 5.40
N VAL A 63 8.59 3.40 5.74
CA VAL A 63 8.50 2.13 6.48
C VAL A 63 7.99 2.34 7.91
N VAL A 64 8.60 3.27 8.63
CA VAL A 64 8.22 3.58 10.03
C VAL A 64 6.79 4.09 10.09
N ARG A 65 6.40 4.99 9.19
CA ARG A 65 5.02 5.48 9.09
C ARG A 65 4.04 4.34 8.80
N GLY A 66 4.37 3.45 7.86
CA GLY A 66 3.56 2.28 7.54
C GLY A 66 3.34 1.40 8.77
N ARG A 67 4.40 1.07 9.49
CA ARG A 67 4.35 0.28 10.72
C ARG A 67 3.54 0.97 11.82
N TYR A 68 3.78 2.26 12.03
CA TYR A 68 3.08 3.04 13.05
C TYR A 68 1.56 3.03 12.82
N PHE A 69 1.11 3.28 11.60
CA PHE A 69 -0.31 3.27 11.27
C PHE A 69 -0.91 1.87 11.30
N ASP A 70 -0.18 0.85 10.88
CA ASP A 70 -0.64 -0.53 11.01
C ASP A 70 -0.88 -0.88 12.50
N ASP A 71 0.03 -0.52 13.38
CA ASP A 71 -0.11 -0.77 14.82
C ASP A 71 -1.24 0.07 15.44
N ALA A 72 -1.44 1.30 14.99
CA ALA A 72 -2.57 2.14 15.41
C ALA A 72 -3.91 1.54 15.00
N VAL A 73 -4.03 1.07 13.76
CA VAL A 73 -5.24 0.40 13.26
C VAL A 73 -5.48 -0.92 14.00
N ARG A 74 -4.44 -1.74 14.23
CA ARG A 74 -4.57 -2.98 15.04
C ARG A 74 -5.15 -2.69 16.43
N ARG A 75 -4.60 -1.70 17.12
CA ARG A 75 -5.12 -1.29 18.45
C ARG A 75 -6.56 -0.83 18.38
N PHE A 76 -6.92 -0.06 17.34
CA PHE A 76 -8.28 0.42 17.16
C PHE A 76 -9.28 -0.71 16.93
N ILE A 77 -8.95 -1.68 16.07
CA ILE A 77 -9.88 -2.75 15.68
C ILE A 77 -10.01 -3.86 16.74
N PHE A 78 -9.02 -3.99 17.64
CA PHE A 78 -8.86 -5.12 18.56
C PHE A 78 -10.11 -5.41 19.43
N ASP A 79 -10.76 -4.36 19.93
CA ASP A 79 -11.90 -4.46 20.84
C ASP A 79 -13.22 -3.95 20.21
N LYS A 80 -13.27 -3.72 18.92
CA LYS A 80 -14.43 -3.16 18.23
C LYS A 80 -15.28 -4.23 17.54
N ILE A 81 -16.59 -4.01 17.61
CA ILE A 81 -17.55 -4.79 16.83
C ILE A 81 -17.76 -4.06 15.51
N LYS A 82 -17.44 -4.73 14.38
CA LYS A 82 -17.55 -4.19 13.02
C LYS A 82 -16.81 -2.83 12.82
N PRO A 83 -15.52 -2.75 13.11
CA PRO A 83 -14.78 -1.51 12.92
C PRO A 83 -14.72 -1.12 11.45
N VAL A 84 -14.71 0.19 11.19
CA VAL A 84 -14.53 0.77 9.87
C VAL A 84 -13.23 1.58 9.85
N VAL A 85 -12.41 1.35 8.84
CA VAL A 85 -11.18 2.09 8.58
C VAL A 85 -11.30 2.81 7.26
N VAL A 86 -11.05 4.11 7.26
CA VAL A 86 -11.03 4.94 6.04
C VAL A 86 -9.59 5.38 5.78
N ASN A 87 -9.04 4.98 4.65
CA ASN A 87 -7.68 5.29 4.23
C ASN A 87 -7.72 6.39 3.16
N VAL A 88 -7.50 7.63 3.57
CA VAL A 88 -7.55 8.81 2.69
C VAL A 88 -6.19 9.00 2.02
N GLY A 89 -6.20 9.19 0.69
CA GLY A 89 -4.96 9.23 -0.09
C GLY A 89 -4.27 7.86 -0.12
N CYS A 90 -5.04 6.82 -0.36
CA CYS A 90 -4.60 5.43 -0.20
C CYS A 90 -3.49 5.02 -1.18
N GLY A 91 -3.43 5.62 -2.36
CA GLY A 91 -2.47 5.25 -3.39
C GLY A 91 -2.46 3.74 -3.66
N LEU A 92 -1.30 3.15 -3.61
CA LEU A 92 -1.09 1.70 -3.70
C LEU A 92 -0.77 1.08 -2.33
N ASP A 93 -1.35 1.65 -1.24
CA ASP A 93 -1.22 1.05 0.09
C ASP A 93 -1.94 -0.30 0.16
N THR A 94 -1.37 -1.22 0.90
CA THR A 94 -1.81 -2.60 1.06
C THR A 94 -2.13 -2.90 2.53
N ARG A 95 -2.55 -1.90 3.30
CA ARG A 95 -2.84 -2.05 4.73
C ARG A 95 -3.94 -3.05 5.00
N TYR A 96 -5.02 -3.02 4.22
CA TYR A 96 -6.06 -4.03 4.35
C TYR A 96 -5.49 -5.44 4.26
N GLN A 97 -4.66 -5.72 3.25
CA GLN A 97 -4.09 -7.05 3.04
C GLN A 97 -3.14 -7.48 4.17
N ARG A 98 -2.45 -6.52 4.81
CA ARG A 98 -1.61 -6.79 5.98
C ARG A 98 -2.40 -7.02 7.26
N LEU A 99 -3.63 -6.49 7.34
CA LEU A 99 -4.43 -6.50 8.58
C LEU A 99 -5.72 -7.33 8.49
N LYS A 100 -6.08 -7.88 7.34
CA LYS A 100 -7.33 -8.63 7.13
C LYS A 100 -7.50 -9.86 8.04
N GLU A 101 -6.41 -10.42 8.54
CA GLU A 101 -6.43 -11.56 9.46
C GLU A 101 -7.10 -11.25 10.81
N TYR A 102 -7.18 -9.97 11.19
CA TYR A 102 -7.88 -9.54 12.39
C TYR A 102 -9.42 -9.60 12.25
N GLY A 103 -9.92 -9.87 11.04
CA GLY A 103 -11.32 -10.18 10.76
C GLY A 103 -12.32 -9.05 11.02
N GLY A 104 -13.42 -9.08 10.29
CA GLY A 104 -14.59 -8.21 10.55
C GLY A 104 -14.40 -6.71 10.36
N VAL A 105 -13.24 -6.27 9.89
CA VAL A 105 -12.95 -4.85 9.63
C VAL A 105 -13.31 -4.49 8.20
N MET A 106 -14.08 -3.40 8.03
CA MET A 106 -14.40 -2.83 6.72
C MET A 106 -13.40 -1.71 6.40
N PHE A 107 -12.74 -1.81 5.26
CA PHE A 107 -11.87 -0.76 4.74
C PHE A 107 -12.54 0.00 3.60
N TYR A 108 -12.36 1.31 3.60
CA TYR A 108 -12.66 2.19 2.48
C TYR A 108 -11.37 2.90 2.06
N GLU A 109 -10.97 2.69 0.83
CA GLU A 109 -9.78 3.26 0.24
C GLU A 109 -10.18 4.44 -0.65
N LEU A 110 -9.79 5.65 -0.27
CA LEU A 110 -10.16 6.89 -0.96
C LEU A 110 -8.93 7.50 -1.62
N ASP A 111 -9.07 7.88 -2.89
CA ASP A 111 -8.06 8.66 -3.60
C ASP A 111 -8.70 9.33 -4.84
N LEU A 112 -7.89 10.03 -5.62
CA LEU A 112 -8.29 10.60 -6.89
C LEU A 112 -8.76 9.51 -7.87
N PRO A 113 -9.71 9.81 -8.78
CA PRO A 113 -10.27 8.82 -9.71
C PRO A 113 -9.22 8.02 -10.47
N GLU A 114 -8.19 8.68 -11.01
CA GLU A 114 -7.10 8.03 -11.74
C GLU A 114 -6.26 7.07 -10.87
N VAL A 115 -6.10 7.39 -9.59
CA VAL A 115 -5.39 6.53 -8.63
C VAL A 115 -6.23 5.30 -8.31
N ILE A 116 -7.53 5.48 -8.09
CA ILE A 116 -8.46 4.39 -7.83
C ILE A 116 -8.60 3.47 -9.04
N ASP A 117 -8.62 4.01 -10.25
CA ASP A 117 -8.65 3.21 -11.48
C ASP A 117 -7.38 2.36 -11.65
N LEU A 118 -6.21 2.95 -11.36
CA LEU A 118 -4.95 2.21 -11.33
C LEU A 118 -4.98 1.11 -10.25
N ARG A 119 -5.42 1.47 -9.05
CA ARG A 119 -5.53 0.54 -7.92
C ARG A 119 -6.40 -0.67 -8.27
N ARG A 120 -7.58 -0.47 -8.86
CA ARG A 120 -8.48 -1.55 -9.30
C ARG A 120 -7.83 -2.53 -10.28
N LYS A 121 -6.95 -2.02 -11.17
CA LYS A 121 -6.22 -2.86 -12.13
C LYS A 121 -5.14 -3.73 -11.47
N LEU A 122 -4.61 -3.31 -10.35
CA LEU A 122 -3.48 -3.95 -9.66
C LEU A 122 -3.91 -4.75 -8.43
N ILE A 123 -4.85 -4.23 -7.66
CA ILE A 123 -5.32 -4.78 -6.39
C ILE A 123 -6.85 -4.87 -6.49
N PRO A 124 -7.45 -6.06 -6.64
CA PRO A 124 -8.90 -6.18 -6.71
C PRO A 124 -9.59 -5.76 -5.41
N GLU A 125 -10.74 -5.12 -5.51
CA GLU A 125 -11.64 -4.93 -4.38
C GLU A 125 -12.09 -6.28 -3.80
N SER A 126 -12.48 -6.27 -2.54
CA SER A 126 -13.10 -7.39 -1.86
C SER A 126 -14.39 -6.95 -1.16
N ASP A 127 -15.09 -7.87 -0.51
CA ASP A 127 -16.29 -7.53 0.26
C ASP A 127 -16.00 -6.60 1.44
N PHE A 128 -14.75 -6.61 1.95
CA PHE A 128 -14.31 -5.82 3.09
C PHE A 128 -13.28 -4.74 2.76
N ASP A 129 -12.96 -4.55 1.47
CA ASP A 129 -12.03 -3.53 0.99
C ASP A 129 -12.62 -2.84 -0.24
N LYS A 130 -13.21 -1.67 -0.05
CA LYS A 130 -13.96 -0.93 -1.06
C LYS A 130 -13.23 0.35 -1.47
N TYR A 131 -13.30 0.70 -2.76
CA TYR A 131 -12.59 1.82 -3.35
C TYR A 131 -13.58 2.94 -3.71
N ILE A 132 -13.22 4.17 -3.31
CA ILE A 132 -14.01 5.38 -3.52
C ILE A 132 -13.12 6.43 -4.19
N ALA A 133 -13.57 6.96 -5.33
CA ALA A 133 -12.93 8.03 -6.08
C ALA A 133 -13.54 9.39 -5.71
#